data_2a6258c34eec0ebb472404cc2119676d
#
_entry.id   2a6258c34eec0ebb472404cc2119676d
#
_cell.length_a   1.000
_cell.length_b   1.000
_cell.length_c   1.000
_cell.angle_alpha   90.00
_cell.angle_beta   90.00
_cell.angle_gamma   90.00
#
_symmetry.space_group_name_H-M   'P 1'
#
loop_
_entity.id
_entity.type
_entity.pdbx_description
1 polymer ?
#
loop_
_entity_poly.entity_id
_entity_poly.type
_entity_poly.pdbx_seq_one_letter_code
_entity_poly.pdbx_strand_id
1 'polypeptide(L)'
;MGTGYFTQPSLCADRIVFVCEDDLWEVDSCGGQARRLTNSRSEIKTPYLDPSGKWIACCAKEEGDPDVYLMSAYGGPLTRLTWLNSVTRIVGWTPDGSSILFHSSHQAVHHRGSDAWLFKVGVDGGPVQRLPFGPAVSLNHQQKGPGIVLARNSMNNSRWKRYRGGMVGEIWVDEQGKGNFQRILNDLEGNPVCPYWVGKRIWFVSDHEGIGNLYSCTPKGKDLQRESFQEEYYVRDPAFSGNQLVYHCGGDLWKLDTSASTKRENCIPIEFQSSRG
;
A
#
# COMPACT_ATOMS: atom_id res chain seq x y z
N MET A 1 10.80 26.25 -8.12
CA MET A 1 10.39 25.06 -7.34
C MET A 1 10.56 23.87 -8.25
N GLY A 2 11.29 22.85 -7.83
CA GLY A 2 11.46 21.61 -8.61
C GLY A 2 10.14 20.82 -8.62
N THR A 3 9.78 20.25 -9.75
CA THR A 3 8.67 19.33 -9.86
C THR A 3 9.17 17.94 -9.47
N GLY A 4 8.77 17.45 -8.28
CA GLY A 4 9.03 16.07 -7.87
C GLY A 4 8.06 15.09 -8.52
N TYR A 5 8.42 13.79 -8.56
CA TYR A 5 7.50 12.71 -8.89
C TYR A 5 7.27 11.90 -7.62
N PHE A 6 6.16 12.17 -6.94
CA PHE A 6 5.84 11.62 -5.64
C PHE A 6 5.04 10.33 -5.76
N THR A 7 5.47 9.26 -5.09
CA THR A 7 4.87 7.93 -5.21
C THR A 7 4.80 7.21 -3.87
N GLN A 8 3.99 6.17 -3.80
CA GLN A 8 3.91 5.23 -2.68
C GLN A 8 3.75 5.91 -1.32
N PRO A 9 2.73 6.76 -1.14
CA PRO A 9 2.51 7.41 0.13
C PRO A 9 2.13 6.39 1.21
N SER A 10 2.55 6.67 2.44
CA SER A 10 2.09 6.05 3.67
C SER A 10 1.63 7.14 4.62
N LEU A 11 0.52 6.91 5.31
CA LEU A 11 -0.13 7.90 6.16
C LEU A 11 -0.28 7.37 7.59
N CYS A 12 0.08 8.21 8.56
CA CYS A 12 -0.27 8.02 9.97
C CYS A 12 -0.59 9.37 10.60
N ALA A 13 -1.81 9.55 11.07
CA ALA A 13 -2.35 10.85 11.49
C ALA A 13 -2.14 11.91 10.40
N ASP A 14 -1.41 12.99 10.70
CA ASP A 14 -1.14 14.07 9.76
C ASP A 14 0.23 13.95 9.06
N ARG A 15 0.94 12.85 9.27
CA ARG A 15 2.25 12.59 8.65
C ARG A 15 2.12 11.72 7.41
N ILE A 16 2.65 12.19 6.31
CA ILE A 16 2.80 11.43 5.06
C ILE A 16 4.27 11.14 4.83
N VAL A 17 4.62 9.87 4.64
CA VAL A 17 5.92 9.45 4.13
C VAL A 17 5.72 8.94 2.71
N PHE A 18 6.58 9.32 1.79
CA PHE A 18 6.46 8.98 0.38
C PHE A 18 7.83 8.75 -0.26
N VAL A 19 7.83 8.18 -1.46
CA VAL A 19 9.04 7.94 -2.25
C VAL A 19 9.19 9.04 -3.30
N CYS A 20 10.37 9.66 -3.35
CA CYS A 20 10.81 10.52 -4.41
C CYS A 20 12.33 10.38 -4.59
N GLU A 21 12.80 10.32 -5.85
CA GLU A 21 14.25 10.17 -6.16
C GLU A 21 14.92 8.99 -5.45
N ASP A 22 14.23 7.83 -5.38
CA ASP A 22 14.67 6.59 -4.73
C ASP A 22 14.87 6.68 -3.21
N ASP A 23 14.47 7.79 -2.59
CA ASP A 23 14.55 8.03 -1.15
C ASP A 23 13.19 8.24 -0.50
N LEU A 24 13.16 8.13 0.82
CA LEU A 24 12.00 8.47 1.63
C LEU A 24 12.00 9.96 1.98
N TRP A 25 10.85 10.55 1.82
CA TRP A 25 10.55 11.93 2.17
C TRP A 25 9.31 11.98 3.06
N GLU A 26 9.20 13.02 3.85
CA GLU A 26 7.99 13.28 4.64
C GLU A 26 7.44 14.68 4.37
N VAL A 27 6.13 14.81 4.56
CA VAL A 27 5.40 16.08 4.54
C VAL A 27 4.18 15.98 5.45
N ASP A 28 3.68 17.12 5.93
CA ASP A 28 2.39 17.19 6.62
C ASP A 28 1.24 16.93 5.63
N SER A 29 0.14 16.36 6.10
CA SER A 29 -1.05 16.08 5.29
C SER A 29 -1.71 17.36 4.72
N CYS A 30 -1.42 18.53 5.28
CA CYS A 30 -1.83 19.82 4.74
C CYS A 30 -0.87 20.37 3.69
N GLY A 31 0.27 19.68 3.46
CA GLY A 31 1.32 20.13 2.54
C GLY A 31 2.40 20.95 3.23
N GLY A 32 3.19 21.67 2.44
CA GLY A 32 4.32 22.48 2.89
C GLY A 32 5.67 21.91 2.47
N GLN A 33 6.73 22.28 3.19
CA GLN A 33 8.10 21.87 2.89
C GLN A 33 8.31 20.39 3.15
N ALA A 34 8.63 19.62 2.11
CA ALA A 34 9.02 18.22 2.25
C ALA A 34 10.43 18.10 2.84
N ARG A 35 10.60 17.13 3.75
CA ARG A 35 11.88 16.79 4.38
C ARG A 35 12.35 15.40 3.94
N ARG A 36 13.58 15.30 3.47
CA ARG A 36 14.20 14.02 3.13
C ARG A 36 14.56 13.25 4.40
N LEU A 37 14.14 11.99 4.47
CA LEU A 37 14.39 11.09 5.62
C LEU A 37 15.61 10.20 5.41
N THR A 38 15.90 9.84 4.15
CA THR A 38 17.00 8.94 3.80
C THR A 38 17.92 9.56 2.77
N ASN A 39 19.14 9.08 2.73
CA ASN A 39 20.12 9.38 1.70
C ASN A 39 20.83 8.08 1.34
N SER A 40 20.07 7.14 0.79
CA SER A 40 20.56 5.83 0.42
C SER A 40 21.23 5.85 -0.97
N ARG A 41 22.18 4.94 -1.18
CA ARG A 41 22.74 4.64 -2.50
C ARG A 41 21.86 3.64 -3.26
N SER A 42 20.95 2.98 -2.57
CA SER A 42 20.02 2.00 -3.13
C SER A 42 18.60 2.56 -3.22
N GLU A 43 17.83 1.98 -4.11
CA GLU A 43 16.41 2.29 -4.27
C GLU A 43 15.63 1.85 -3.02
N ILE A 44 14.90 2.78 -2.40
CA ILE A 44 14.00 2.50 -1.28
C ILE A 44 12.55 2.59 -1.77
N LYS A 45 11.74 1.60 -1.44
CA LYS A 45 10.34 1.48 -1.87
C LYS A 45 9.41 1.00 -0.77
N THR A 46 8.12 1.14 -1.04
CA THR A 46 7.02 0.64 -0.22
C THR A 46 7.16 1.02 1.26
N PRO A 47 7.28 2.33 1.59
CA PRO A 47 7.27 2.75 2.98
C PRO A 47 5.90 2.51 3.61
N TYR A 48 5.88 2.01 4.83
CA TYR A 48 4.68 1.88 5.66
C TYR A 48 4.99 2.36 7.07
N LEU A 49 4.33 3.45 7.48
CA LEU A 49 4.31 3.89 8.87
C LEU A 49 3.61 2.84 9.73
N ASP A 50 4.18 2.56 10.90
CA ASP A 50 3.54 1.70 11.88
C ASP A 50 2.29 2.37 12.49
N PRO A 51 1.40 1.63 13.15
CA PRO A 51 0.19 2.20 13.74
C PRO A 51 0.44 3.32 14.77
N SER A 52 1.63 3.39 15.38
CA SER A 52 2.01 4.44 16.32
C SER A 52 2.63 5.69 15.65
N GLY A 53 2.99 5.59 14.37
CA GLY A 53 3.70 6.63 13.63
C GLY A 53 5.16 6.84 14.03
N LYS A 54 5.77 5.91 14.76
CA LYS A 54 7.16 6.01 15.25
C LYS A 54 8.17 5.28 14.38
N TRP A 55 7.70 4.30 13.60
CA TRP A 55 8.54 3.46 12.77
C TRP A 55 8.09 3.46 11.32
N ILE A 56 9.02 3.27 10.41
CA ILE A 56 8.79 3.06 8.98
C ILE A 56 9.38 1.70 8.61
N ALA A 57 8.53 0.79 8.10
CA ALA A 57 8.99 -0.37 7.37
C ALA A 57 9.11 -0.01 5.89
N CYS A 58 10.16 -0.45 5.23
CA CYS A 58 10.36 -0.25 3.80
C CYS A 58 11.14 -1.40 3.18
N CYS A 59 11.16 -1.46 1.86
CA CYS A 59 12.08 -2.32 1.12
C CYS A 59 13.24 -1.51 0.58
N ALA A 60 14.46 -2.01 0.75
CA ALA A 60 15.66 -1.42 0.16
C ALA A 60 16.45 -2.50 -0.59
N LYS A 61 17.14 -2.07 -1.66
CA LYS A 61 17.90 -2.95 -2.54
C LYS A 61 19.40 -2.66 -2.40
N GLU A 62 19.96 -2.95 -1.22
CA GLU A 62 21.38 -2.68 -0.97
C GLU A 62 22.30 -3.77 -1.52
N GLU A 63 21.87 -5.04 -1.41
CA GLU A 63 22.66 -6.19 -1.83
C GLU A 63 21.75 -7.22 -2.51
N GLY A 64 21.49 -7.07 -3.81
CA GLY A 64 20.64 -8.00 -4.57
C GLY A 64 19.17 -7.61 -4.63
N ASP A 65 18.25 -8.56 -4.40
CA ASP A 65 16.81 -8.33 -4.39
C ASP A 65 16.37 -7.54 -3.14
N PRO A 66 15.22 -6.82 -3.22
CA PRO A 66 14.73 -6.03 -2.10
C PRO A 66 14.43 -6.89 -0.87
N ASP A 67 14.89 -6.44 0.30
CA ASP A 67 14.58 -7.02 1.60
C ASP A 67 13.81 -6.04 2.50
N VAL A 68 13.32 -6.54 3.64
CA VAL A 68 12.60 -5.75 4.64
C VAL A 68 13.59 -5.00 5.53
N TYR A 69 13.38 -3.70 5.63
CA TYR A 69 14.13 -2.80 6.52
C TYR A 69 13.18 -2.04 7.44
N LEU A 70 13.70 -1.67 8.59
CA LEU A 70 13.05 -0.85 9.60
C LEU A 70 13.88 0.38 9.90
N MET A 71 13.26 1.53 10.08
CA MET A 71 13.89 2.75 10.55
C MET A 71 12.96 3.56 11.44
N SER A 72 13.53 4.49 12.22
CA SER A 72 12.73 5.48 12.93
C SER A 72 12.01 6.41 11.94
N ALA A 73 10.75 6.74 12.21
CA ALA A 73 9.98 7.68 11.41
C ALA A 73 10.53 9.12 11.47
N TYR A 74 11.47 9.39 12.37
CA TYR A 74 12.13 10.69 12.51
C TYR A 74 13.46 10.79 11.75
N GLY A 75 13.82 9.73 11.04
CA GLY A 75 15.10 9.58 10.35
C GLY A 75 16.09 8.71 11.13
N GLY A 76 17.23 8.44 10.53
CA GLY A 76 18.27 7.60 11.11
C GLY A 76 18.63 6.40 10.23
N PRO A 77 19.40 5.44 10.75
CA PRO A 77 19.85 4.30 9.96
C PRO A 77 18.73 3.32 9.64
N LEU A 78 18.84 2.69 8.48
CA LEU A 78 18.05 1.53 8.09
C LEU A 78 18.60 0.27 8.75
N THR A 79 17.75 -0.50 9.42
CA THR A 79 18.08 -1.81 9.98
C THR A 79 17.46 -2.90 9.12
N ARG A 80 18.29 -3.76 8.52
CA ARG A 80 17.82 -4.89 7.73
C ARG A 80 17.26 -5.99 8.63
N LEU A 81 16.06 -6.47 8.33
CA LEU A 81 15.35 -7.50 9.10
C LEU A 81 15.29 -8.86 8.39
N THR A 82 15.51 -8.89 7.08
CA THR A 82 15.42 -10.14 6.30
C THR A 82 16.56 -10.27 5.29
N TRP A 83 16.85 -11.52 4.88
CA TRP A 83 17.87 -11.92 3.89
C TRP A 83 17.27 -12.98 2.97
N LEU A 84 16.22 -12.60 2.19
CA LEU A 84 15.40 -13.57 1.46
C LEU A 84 15.89 -13.83 0.04
N ASN A 85 16.69 -12.93 -0.52
CA ASN A 85 17.14 -12.99 -1.92
C ASN A 85 15.97 -13.27 -2.90
N SER A 86 14.89 -12.55 -2.74
CA SER A 86 13.68 -12.71 -3.54
C SER A 86 12.87 -11.42 -3.56
N VAL A 87 12.11 -11.20 -4.64
CA VAL A 87 11.27 -10.01 -4.78
C VAL A 87 10.35 -9.88 -3.57
N THR A 88 10.53 -8.81 -2.81
CA THR A 88 9.82 -8.55 -1.56
C THR A 88 9.22 -7.14 -1.59
N ARG A 89 8.01 -6.99 -1.01
CA ARG A 89 7.31 -5.71 -0.86
C ARG A 89 6.56 -5.66 0.45
N ILE A 90 6.65 -4.55 1.16
CA ILE A 90 5.82 -4.32 2.35
C ILE A 90 4.37 -4.18 1.91
N VAL A 91 3.46 -4.75 2.70
CA VAL A 91 2.01 -4.63 2.50
C VAL A 91 1.31 -4.04 3.73
N GLY A 92 2.02 -3.85 4.83
CA GLY A 92 1.48 -3.23 6.03
C GLY A 92 2.14 -3.71 7.33
N TRP A 93 1.40 -3.54 8.40
CA TRP A 93 1.76 -3.95 9.75
C TRP A 93 0.67 -4.81 10.36
N THR A 94 1.03 -5.63 11.35
CA THR A 94 0.02 -6.22 12.24
C THR A 94 -0.67 -5.09 13.03
N PRO A 95 -1.96 -5.26 13.42
CA PRO A 95 -2.69 -4.21 14.13
C PRO A 95 -2.05 -3.73 15.43
N ASP A 96 -1.30 -4.59 16.10
CA ASP A 96 -0.54 -4.29 17.32
C ASP A 96 0.84 -3.65 17.06
N GLY A 97 1.24 -3.52 15.80
CA GLY A 97 2.53 -2.96 15.41
C GLY A 97 3.73 -3.86 15.72
N SER A 98 3.52 -5.10 16.18
CA SER A 98 4.61 -6.01 16.58
C SER A 98 5.35 -6.64 15.41
N SER A 99 4.74 -6.68 14.24
CA SER A 99 5.31 -7.32 13.04
C SER A 99 5.00 -6.56 11.77
N ILE A 100 5.94 -6.64 10.84
CA ILE A 100 5.84 -6.11 9.49
C ILE A 100 5.27 -7.20 8.59
N LEU A 101 4.25 -6.85 7.82
CA LEU A 101 3.61 -7.71 6.83
C LEU A 101 4.19 -7.42 5.45
N PHE A 102 4.55 -8.45 4.72
CA PHE A 102 5.08 -8.31 3.38
C PHE A 102 4.69 -9.48 2.49
N HIS A 103 4.66 -9.27 1.20
CA HIS A 103 4.57 -10.34 0.22
C HIS A 103 5.94 -10.61 -0.37
N SER A 104 6.22 -11.87 -0.67
CA SER A 104 7.48 -12.28 -1.28
C SER A 104 7.32 -13.55 -2.10
N SER A 105 8.19 -13.70 -3.11
CA SER A 105 8.38 -14.96 -3.82
C SER A 105 9.31 -15.93 -3.08
N HIS A 106 9.71 -15.62 -1.87
CA HIS A 106 10.52 -16.48 -1.01
C HIS A 106 9.86 -17.86 -0.84
N GLN A 107 10.62 -18.92 -1.04
CA GLN A 107 10.14 -20.31 -1.04
C GLN A 107 9.10 -20.65 -2.13
N ALA A 108 8.89 -19.80 -3.12
CA ALA A 108 8.05 -20.16 -4.26
C ALA A 108 8.74 -21.21 -5.14
N VAL A 109 7.96 -22.21 -5.59
CA VAL A 109 8.48 -23.26 -6.46
C VAL A 109 8.83 -22.72 -7.85
N HIS A 110 8.15 -21.67 -8.27
CA HIS A 110 8.40 -20.95 -9.51
C HIS A 110 8.58 -19.48 -9.26
N HIS A 111 9.62 -18.87 -9.83
CA HIS A 111 9.90 -17.43 -9.71
C HIS A 111 8.94 -16.54 -10.54
N ARG A 112 7.66 -16.92 -10.62
CA ARG A 112 6.64 -16.08 -11.25
C ARG A 112 5.98 -15.19 -10.20
N GLY A 113 5.78 -13.93 -10.51
CA GLY A 113 5.16 -12.96 -9.58
C GLY A 113 3.75 -13.34 -9.08
N SER A 114 3.10 -14.33 -9.73
CA SER A 114 1.83 -14.92 -9.29
C SER A 114 1.97 -15.85 -8.09
N ASP A 115 3.17 -16.33 -7.78
CA ASP A 115 3.42 -17.31 -6.72
C ASP A 115 3.89 -16.65 -5.42
N ALA A 116 3.64 -15.36 -5.27
CA ALA A 116 3.97 -14.63 -4.06
C ALA A 116 3.01 -14.98 -2.91
N TRP A 117 3.59 -15.11 -1.72
CA TRP A 117 2.90 -15.41 -0.48
C TRP A 117 3.05 -14.25 0.49
N LEU A 118 2.15 -14.19 1.45
CA LEU A 118 2.23 -13.25 2.56
C LEU A 118 3.08 -13.83 3.70
N PHE A 119 3.94 -12.98 4.23
CA PHE A 119 4.82 -13.27 5.34
C PHE A 119 4.74 -12.18 6.40
N LYS A 120 5.26 -12.47 7.59
CA LYS A 120 5.55 -11.48 8.62
C LYS A 120 6.94 -11.70 9.22
N VAL A 121 7.53 -10.59 9.71
CA VAL A 121 8.75 -10.58 10.51
C VAL A 121 8.55 -9.63 11.68
N GLY A 122 9.06 -10.00 12.86
CA GLY A 122 9.01 -9.14 14.04
C GLY A 122 9.84 -7.86 13.87
N VAL A 123 9.48 -6.78 14.59
CA VAL A 123 10.25 -5.52 14.59
C VAL A 123 11.66 -5.69 15.15
N ASP A 124 11.85 -6.67 16.00
CA ASP A 124 13.17 -7.04 16.57
C ASP A 124 13.92 -8.05 15.68
N GLY A 125 13.40 -8.34 14.48
CA GLY A 125 13.92 -9.37 13.58
C GLY A 125 13.41 -10.78 13.95
N GLY A 126 14.25 -11.78 13.68
CA GLY A 126 13.95 -13.19 13.95
C GLY A 126 13.38 -13.94 12.73
N PRO A 127 12.78 -15.13 12.94
CA PRO A 127 12.36 -15.98 11.84
C PRO A 127 11.18 -15.38 11.07
N VAL A 128 11.29 -15.39 9.75
CA VAL A 128 10.19 -15.04 8.84
C VAL A 128 9.11 -16.14 8.91
N GLN A 129 7.87 -15.73 9.08
CA GLN A 129 6.72 -16.62 9.17
C GLN A 129 5.79 -16.43 7.99
N ARG A 130 5.49 -17.49 7.25
CA ARG A 130 4.49 -17.47 6.18
C ARG A 130 3.08 -17.50 6.78
N LEU A 131 2.19 -16.64 6.26
CA LEU A 131 0.80 -16.60 6.66
C LEU A 131 -0.02 -17.69 5.95
N PRO A 132 -1.01 -18.32 6.61
CA PRO A 132 -1.73 -19.47 6.08
C PRO A 132 -2.91 -19.07 5.17
N PHE A 133 -2.75 -18.03 4.33
CA PHE A 133 -3.86 -17.48 3.52
C PHE A 133 -3.80 -17.86 2.04
N GLY A 134 -2.82 -18.70 1.64
CA GLY A 134 -2.54 -18.99 0.23
C GLY A 134 -1.84 -17.82 -0.49
N PRO A 135 -1.60 -17.95 -1.80
CA PRO A 135 -0.99 -16.88 -2.59
C PRO A 135 -1.83 -15.62 -2.52
N ALA A 136 -1.20 -14.50 -2.15
CA ALA A 136 -1.83 -13.19 -2.09
C ALA A 136 -0.77 -12.09 -2.21
N VAL A 137 -1.18 -10.93 -2.68
CA VAL A 137 -0.30 -9.79 -2.97
C VAL A 137 -0.49 -8.60 -2.03
N SER A 138 -1.59 -8.56 -1.28
CA SER A 138 -1.80 -7.60 -0.20
C SER A 138 -2.74 -8.16 0.87
N LEU A 139 -2.66 -7.56 2.04
CA LEU A 139 -3.50 -7.85 3.20
C LEU A 139 -3.78 -6.58 3.97
N ASN A 140 -5.02 -6.40 4.40
CA ASN A 140 -5.38 -5.34 5.32
C ASN A 140 -6.34 -5.88 6.40
N HIS A 141 -6.10 -5.45 7.64
CA HIS A 141 -6.94 -5.80 8.78
C HIS A 141 -8.04 -4.75 9.00
N GLN A 142 -9.20 -5.19 9.42
CA GLN A 142 -10.23 -4.29 9.92
C GLN A 142 -9.73 -3.58 11.19
N GLN A 143 -9.79 -2.24 11.22
CA GLN A 143 -9.27 -1.45 12.35
C GLN A 143 -9.96 -1.77 13.69
N LYS A 144 -11.27 -2.01 13.66
CA LYS A 144 -12.08 -2.34 14.85
C LYS A 144 -12.89 -3.60 14.56
N GLY A 145 -12.25 -4.76 14.66
CA GLY A 145 -12.87 -6.04 14.42
C GLY A 145 -11.88 -7.10 13.95
N PRO A 146 -12.34 -8.34 13.78
CA PRO A 146 -11.49 -9.45 13.38
C PRO A 146 -11.29 -9.56 11.87
N GLY A 147 -11.98 -8.76 11.07
CA GLY A 147 -12.04 -8.90 9.62
C GLY A 147 -10.69 -8.72 8.93
N ILE A 148 -10.51 -9.46 7.85
CA ILE A 148 -9.32 -9.42 7.00
C ILE A 148 -9.77 -9.31 5.53
N VAL A 149 -9.10 -8.47 4.76
CA VAL A 149 -9.26 -8.41 3.30
C VAL A 149 -7.93 -8.67 2.62
N LEU A 150 -7.96 -9.47 1.54
CA LEU A 150 -6.80 -9.83 0.72
C LEU A 150 -7.01 -9.38 -0.73
N ALA A 151 -5.91 -9.04 -1.41
CA ALA A 151 -5.85 -9.05 -2.87
C ALA A 151 -5.06 -10.26 -3.37
N ARG A 152 -5.50 -10.83 -4.49
CA ARG A 152 -4.79 -11.88 -5.23
C ARG A 152 -4.50 -11.43 -6.65
N ASN A 153 -3.52 -12.05 -7.28
CA ASN A 153 -3.11 -11.91 -8.67
C ASN A 153 -2.47 -10.56 -9.01
N SER A 154 -3.15 -9.44 -8.84
CA SER A 154 -2.67 -8.11 -9.24
C SER A 154 -2.49 -7.18 -8.04
N MET A 155 -1.37 -6.45 -8.05
CA MET A 155 -1.08 -5.40 -7.05
C MET A 155 -1.36 -4.00 -7.57
N ASN A 156 -1.29 -3.81 -8.89
CA ASN A 156 -1.34 -2.50 -9.52
C ASN A 156 -1.96 -2.63 -10.91
N ASN A 157 -3.15 -2.07 -11.07
CA ASN A 157 -3.89 -2.10 -12.32
C ASN A 157 -3.32 -1.15 -13.40
N SER A 158 -2.44 -0.24 -13.03
CA SER A 158 -1.82 0.68 -13.99
C SER A 158 -0.71 0.04 -14.84
N ARG A 159 -0.20 -1.14 -14.46
CA ARG A 159 0.81 -1.88 -15.25
C ARG A 159 0.21 -2.45 -16.54
N TRP A 160 -0.99 -3.05 -16.42
CA TRP A 160 -1.76 -3.58 -17.54
C TRP A 160 -3.17 -2.98 -17.48
N LYS A 161 -3.25 -1.78 -18.03
CA LYS A 161 -4.50 -1.00 -18.03
C LYS A 161 -5.61 -1.78 -18.72
N ARG A 162 -6.79 -1.83 -18.07
CA ARG A 162 -7.99 -2.52 -18.57
C ARG A 162 -7.78 -4.01 -18.86
N TYR A 163 -6.89 -4.65 -18.09
CA TYR A 163 -6.63 -6.08 -18.26
C TYR A 163 -7.85 -6.91 -17.81
N ARG A 164 -8.21 -7.89 -18.64
CA ARG A 164 -9.36 -8.79 -18.45
C ARG A 164 -8.99 -10.27 -18.48
N GLY A 165 -7.73 -10.62 -18.40
CA GLY A 165 -7.24 -11.99 -18.43
C GLY A 165 -7.28 -12.71 -17.09
N GLY A 166 -6.78 -13.94 -17.07
CA GLY A 166 -6.80 -14.81 -15.87
C GLY A 166 -5.97 -14.34 -14.67
N MET A 167 -5.16 -13.28 -14.83
CA MET A 167 -4.39 -12.65 -13.73
C MET A 167 -5.01 -11.33 -13.26
N VAL A 168 -6.29 -11.09 -13.56
CA VAL A 168 -7.04 -9.94 -13.04
C VAL A 168 -7.07 -10.00 -11.52
N GLY A 169 -7.02 -8.83 -10.87
CA GLY A 169 -7.07 -8.74 -9.43
C GLY A 169 -8.36 -9.31 -8.85
N GLU A 170 -8.25 -9.92 -7.71
CA GLU A 170 -9.37 -10.47 -6.96
C GLU A 170 -9.34 -9.95 -5.53
N ILE A 171 -10.51 -9.62 -4.98
CA ILE A 171 -10.66 -9.23 -3.58
C ILE A 171 -11.35 -10.35 -2.82
N TRP A 172 -10.71 -10.77 -1.72
CA TRP A 172 -11.18 -11.84 -0.85
C TRP A 172 -11.35 -11.31 0.58
N VAL A 173 -12.49 -11.59 1.20
CA VAL A 173 -12.87 -11.07 2.51
C VAL A 173 -13.13 -12.22 3.47
N ASP A 174 -12.58 -12.14 4.67
CA ASP A 174 -12.93 -12.96 5.83
C ASP A 174 -13.44 -12.02 6.95
N GLU A 175 -14.76 -11.96 7.13
CA GLU A 175 -15.38 -11.09 8.11
C GLU A 175 -15.10 -11.50 9.56
N GLN A 176 -14.71 -12.75 9.79
CA GLN A 176 -14.52 -13.32 11.13
C GLN A 176 -13.04 -13.50 11.51
N GLY A 177 -12.09 -13.29 10.58
CA GLY A 177 -10.66 -13.52 10.83
C GLY A 177 -10.28 -14.97 11.12
N LYS A 178 -11.10 -15.95 10.64
CA LYS A 178 -10.91 -17.38 10.89
C LYS A 178 -10.25 -18.15 9.74
N GLY A 179 -9.81 -17.43 8.70
CA GLY A 179 -9.24 -18.03 7.49
C GLY A 179 -10.27 -18.44 6.44
N ASN A 180 -11.56 -18.08 6.62
CA ASN A 180 -12.64 -18.43 5.71
C ASN A 180 -12.90 -17.30 4.72
N PHE A 181 -12.02 -17.14 3.76
CA PHE A 181 -12.11 -16.09 2.77
C PHE A 181 -13.15 -16.38 1.69
N GLN A 182 -13.95 -15.38 1.35
CA GLN A 182 -14.88 -15.39 0.23
C GLN A 182 -14.51 -14.30 -0.77
N ARG A 183 -14.49 -14.66 -2.05
CA ARG A 183 -14.29 -13.70 -3.13
C ARG A 183 -15.52 -12.81 -3.27
N ILE A 184 -15.31 -11.51 -3.36
CA ILE A 184 -16.35 -10.52 -3.62
C ILE A 184 -16.15 -9.89 -5.00
N LEU A 185 -17.15 -9.17 -5.52
CA LEU A 185 -17.11 -8.47 -6.82
C LEU A 185 -16.81 -9.39 -8.00
N ASN A 186 -17.36 -10.61 -7.99
CA ASN A 186 -17.08 -11.64 -9.01
C ASN A 186 -17.42 -11.20 -10.43
N ASP A 187 -18.46 -10.35 -10.57
CA ASP A 187 -18.96 -9.87 -11.86
C ASP A 187 -18.39 -8.49 -12.25
N LEU A 188 -17.41 -7.97 -11.50
CA LEU A 188 -16.80 -6.69 -11.81
C LEU A 188 -15.86 -6.83 -13.01
N GLU A 189 -16.21 -6.20 -14.12
CA GLU A 189 -15.40 -6.16 -15.34
C GLU A 189 -14.23 -5.17 -15.21
N GLY A 190 -13.33 -5.38 -14.26
CA GLY A 190 -12.20 -4.51 -13.96
C GLY A 190 -11.04 -5.27 -13.32
N ASN A 191 -10.01 -4.53 -12.98
CA ASN A 191 -8.84 -5.03 -12.26
C ASN A 191 -8.81 -4.43 -10.85
N PRO A 192 -9.58 -4.96 -9.88
CA PRO A 192 -9.60 -4.45 -8.51
C PRO A 192 -8.31 -4.80 -7.78
N VAL A 193 -7.69 -3.80 -7.16
CA VAL A 193 -6.40 -3.91 -6.46
C VAL A 193 -6.41 -3.07 -5.18
N CYS A 194 -5.41 -3.27 -4.32
CA CYS A 194 -5.18 -2.49 -3.10
C CYS A 194 -6.42 -2.37 -2.21
N PRO A 195 -7.02 -3.48 -1.76
CA PRO A 195 -8.16 -3.40 -0.87
C PRO A 195 -7.77 -2.97 0.54
N TYR A 196 -8.59 -2.11 1.15
CA TYR A 196 -8.51 -1.68 2.53
C TYR A 196 -9.85 -1.83 3.23
N TRP A 197 -9.83 -2.25 4.47
CA TRP A 197 -11.03 -2.30 5.31
C TRP A 197 -11.15 -1.02 6.13
N VAL A 198 -12.02 -0.10 5.70
CA VAL A 198 -12.23 1.20 6.36
C VAL A 198 -13.64 1.27 6.92
N GLY A 199 -13.76 1.33 8.23
CA GLY A 199 -15.05 1.33 8.91
C GLY A 199 -15.90 0.09 8.58
N LYS A 200 -17.01 0.28 7.89
CA LYS A 200 -17.93 -0.78 7.46
C LYS A 200 -17.80 -1.15 5.98
N ARG A 201 -16.82 -0.61 5.27
CA ARG A 201 -16.67 -0.76 3.82
C ARG A 201 -15.29 -1.27 3.44
N ILE A 202 -15.23 -1.97 2.32
CA ILE A 202 -14.00 -2.34 1.63
C ILE A 202 -13.75 -1.28 0.56
N TRP A 203 -12.64 -0.58 0.67
CA TRP A 203 -12.15 0.39 -0.30
C TRP A 203 -11.11 -0.27 -1.20
N PHE A 204 -11.06 0.06 -2.47
CA PHE A 204 -10.14 -0.50 -3.43
C PHE A 204 -9.97 0.39 -4.65
N VAL A 205 -8.95 0.16 -5.44
CA VAL A 205 -8.75 0.82 -6.74
C VAL A 205 -9.23 -0.13 -7.84
N SER A 206 -9.96 0.38 -8.82
CA SER A 206 -10.39 -0.40 -9.99
C SER A 206 -10.45 0.47 -11.25
N ASP A 207 -10.28 -0.15 -12.40
CA ASP A 207 -10.35 0.47 -13.73
C ASP A 207 -11.54 -0.01 -14.57
N HIS A 208 -12.60 -0.51 -13.93
CA HIS A 208 -13.79 -1.03 -14.63
C HIS A 208 -14.57 0.04 -15.40
N GLU A 209 -14.46 1.30 -14.98
CA GLU A 209 -15.03 2.46 -15.69
C GLU A 209 -14.01 3.20 -16.58
N GLY A 210 -12.84 2.61 -16.82
CA GLY A 210 -11.80 3.18 -17.71
C GLY A 210 -10.51 3.51 -17.00
N ILE A 211 -10.38 4.69 -16.37
CA ILE A 211 -9.21 5.08 -15.58
C ILE A 211 -9.34 4.54 -14.16
N GLY A 212 -8.23 4.04 -13.60
CA GLY A 212 -8.21 3.53 -12.23
C GLY A 212 -8.57 4.61 -11.22
N ASN A 213 -9.67 4.39 -10.51
CA ASN A 213 -10.20 5.26 -9.46
C ASN A 213 -10.46 4.46 -8.18
N LEU A 214 -10.73 5.18 -7.09
CA LEU A 214 -11.13 4.59 -5.82
C LEU A 214 -12.63 4.25 -5.85
N TYR A 215 -12.93 3.09 -5.32
CA TYR A 215 -14.29 2.58 -5.12
C TYR A 215 -14.43 2.01 -3.72
N SER A 216 -15.66 1.90 -3.24
CA SER A 216 -15.96 1.19 -2.01
C SER A 216 -17.22 0.33 -2.16
N CYS A 217 -17.29 -0.74 -1.38
CA CYS A 217 -18.46 -1.61 -1.30
C CYS A 217 -18.62 -2.17 0.12
N THR A 218 -19.71 -2.85 0.39
CA THR A 218 -19.86 -3.62 1.62
C THR A 218 -18.89 -4.81 1.64
N PRO A 219 -18.57 -5.43 2.80
CA PRO A 219 -17.75 -6.65 2.86
C PRO A 219 -18.31 -7.84 2.04
N LYS A 220 -19.57 -7.76 1.61
CA LYS A 220 -20.21 -8.75 0.72
C LYS A 220 -20.19 -8.35 -0.75
N GLY A 221 -19.44 -7.30 -1.12
CA GLY A 221 -19.34 -6.82 -2.50
C GLY A 221 -20.59 -6.13 -3.04
N LYS A 222 -21.50 -5.69 -2.17
CA LYS A 222 -22.72 -4.95 -2.54
C LYS A 222 -22.55 -3.45 -2.34
N ASP A 223 -23.49 -2.66 -2.89
CA ASP A 223 -23.50 -1.20 -2.74
C ASP A 223 -22.16 -0.59 -3.19
N LEU A 224 -21.79 -0.88 -4.45
CA LEU A 224 -20.58 -0.34 -5.07
C LEU A 224 -20.75 1.17 -5.27
N GLN A 225 -19.78 1.94 -4.77
CA GLN A 225 -19.75 3.39 -4.88
C GLN A 225 -18.42 3.85 -5.44
N ARG A 226 -18.44 4.83 -6.34
CA ARG A 226 -17.23 5.52 -6.80
C ARG A 226 -16.87 6.63 -5.81
N GLU A 227 -15.60 6.71 -5.42
CA GLU A 227 -15.14 7.58 -4.34
C GLU A 227 -14.11 8.62 -4.81
N SER A 228 -13.50 8.43 -5.99
CA SER A 228 -12.62 9.40 -6.64
C SER A 228 -12.97 9.61 -8.11
N PHE A 229 -12.57 10.75 -8.68
CA PHE A 229 -13.01 11.19 -10.01
C PHE A 229 -11.85 11.70 -10.86
N GLN A 230 -10.69 11.03 -10.77
CA GLN A 230 -9.54 11.32 -11.62
C GLN A 230 -9.83 10.97 -13.08
N GLU A 231 -9.44 11.81 -14.03
CA GLU A 231 -9.78 11.68 -15.44
C GLU A 231 -8.56 11.45 -16.35
N GLU A 232 -7.36 11.83 -15.92
CA GLU A 232 -6.14 11.75 -16.75
C GLU A 232 -5.23 10.59 -16.33
N TYR A 233 -5.03 10.39 -15.04
CA TYR A 233 -4.08 9.44 -14.50
C TYR A 233 -4.76 8.44 -13.55
N TYR A 234 -4.18 7.25 -13.46
CA TYR A 234 -4.62 6.21 -12.53
C TYR A 234 -4.31 6.60 -11.08
N VAL A 235 -5.29 6.43 -10.22
CA VAL A 235 -5.07 6.39 -8.76
C VAL A 235 -4.21 5.18 -8.42
N ARG A 236 -3.18 5.37 -7.59
CA ARG A 236 -2.24 4.33 -7.17
C ARG A 236 -1.90 4.46 -5.70
N ASP A 237 -1.47 3.33 -5.12
CA ASP A 237 -0.87 3.25 -3.79
C ASP A 237 -1.68 4.00 -2.70
N PRO A 238 -2.99 3.71 -2.54
CA PRO A 238 -3.78 4.36 -1.51
C PRO A 238 -3.28 3.97 -0.12
N ALA A 239 -3.24 4.95 0.80
CA ALA A 239 -2.88 4.76 2.20
C ALA A 239 -3.92 5.40 3.10
N PHE A 240 -4.35 4.69 4.13
CA PHE A 240 -5.43 5.10 5.02
C PHE A 240 -4.93 5.29 6.46
N SER A 241 -5.43 6.33 7.13
CA SER A 241 -5.26 6.54 8.57
C SER A 241 -6.52 7.19 9.14
N GLY A 242 -7.25 6.48 9.99
CA GLY A 242 -8.56 6.93 10.46
C GLY A 242 -9.52 7.14 9.29
N ASN A 243 -10.03 8.37 9.15
CA ASN A 243 -10.90 8.79 8.06
C ASN A 243 -10.14 9.46 6.91
N GLN A 244 -8.85 9.57 7.00
CA GLN A 244 -8.00 10.19 5.97
C GLN A 244 -7.49 9.14 5.00
N LEU A 245 -7.48 9.48 3.74
CA LEU A 245 -6.89 8.71 2.65
C LEU A 245 -5.95 9.61 1.86
N VAL A 246 -4.77 9.10 1.56
CA VAL A 246 -3.81 9.71 0.63
C VAL A 246 -3.49 8.72 -0.47
N TYR A 247 -3.32 9.20 -1.69
CA TYR A 247 -2.95 8.39 -2.84
C TYR A 247 -2.08 9.16 -3.82
N HIS A 248 -1.41 8.45 -4.70
CA HIS A 248 -0.61 8.99 -5.79
C HIS A 248 -1.44 9.05 -7.08
N CYS A 249 -1.39 10.17 -7.78
CA CYS A 249 -2.00 10.34 -9.10
C CYS A 249 -1.24 11.41 -9.91
N GLY A 250 -0.78 11.07 -11.12
CA GLY A 250 -0.10 11.99 -12.03
C GLY A 250 1.29 12.48 -11.58
N GLY A 251 1.87 11.87 -10.54
CA GLY A 251 3.15 12.31 -9.95
C GLY A 251 2.97 13.18 -8.70
N ASP A 252 1.73 13.50 -8.35
CA ASP A 252 1.35 14.25 -7.15
C ASP A 252 0.68 13.36 -6.11
N LEU A 253 0.66 13.84 -4.86
CA LEU A 253 -0.11 13.23 -3.79
C LEU A 253 -1.44 13.97 -3.62
N TRP A 254 -2.48 13.17 -3.45
CA TRP A 254 -3.85 13.66 -3.28
C TRP A 254 -4.44 13.13 -1.99
N LYS A 255 -5.32 13.90 -1.36
CA LYS A 255 -6.02 13.48 -0.15
C LYS A 255 -7.53 13.56 -0.28
N LEU A 256 -8.20 12.72 0.52
CA LEU A 256 -9.64 12.56 0.59
C LEU A 256 -10.05 12.23 2.03
N ASP A 257 -11.18 12.80 2.50
CA ASP A 257 -11.82 12.38 3.75
C ASP A 257 -12.88 11.32 3.45
N THR A 258 -12.67 10.10 3.97
CA THR A 258 -13.55 8.95 3.75
C THR A 258 -14.89 9.06 4.49
N SER A 259 -14.99 9.92 5.50
CA SER A 259 -16.20 10.15 6.30
C SER A 259 -17.09 11.26 5.74
N ALA A 260 -16.56 12.13 4.87
CA ALA A 260 -17.32 13.24 4.31
C ALA A 260 -18.47 12.72 3.42
N SER A 261 -19.64 13.35 3.52
CA SER A 261 -20.81 13.03 2.67
C SER A 261 -20.55 13.37 1.21
N THR A 262 -19.82 14.46 0.94
CA THR A 262 -19.35 14.84 -0.39
C THR A 262 -17.84 14.68 -0.43
N LYS A 263 -17.35 13.75 -1.25
CA LYS A 263 -15.94 13.50 -1.42
C LYS A 263 -15.30 14.64 -2.20
N ARG A 264 -14.28 15.26 -1.61
CA ARG A 264 -13.46 16.27 -2.29
C ARG A 264 -12.02 15.79 -2.32
N GLU A 265 -11.50 15.66 -3.53
CA GLU A 265 -10.11 15.32 -3.77
C GLU A 265 -9.29 16.62 -3.78
N ASN A 266 -8.26 16.67 -2.95
CA ASN A 266 -7.38 17.82 -2.86
C ASN A 266 -5.95 17.38 -3.15
N CYS A 267 -5.32 18.02 -4.14
CA CYS A 267 -3.89 17.88 -4.35
C CYS A 267 -3.15 18.49 -3.16
N ILE A 268 -2.17 17.78 -2.63
CA ILE A 268 -1.37 18.22 -1.48
C ILE A 268 -0.27 19.16 -2.02
N PRO A 269 -0.22 20.43 -1.61
CA PRO A 269 0.80 21.36 -2.07
C PRO A 269 2.14 21.04 -1.41
N ILE A 270 3.03 20.35 -2.12
CA ILE A 270 4.34 19.94 -1.62
C ILE A 270 5.43 20.86 -2.17
N GLU A 271 6.13 21.52 -1.28
CA GLU A 271 7.35 22.25 -1.59
C GLU A 271 8.53 21.28 -1.53
N PHE A 272 9.13 21.03 -2.68
CA PHE A 272 10.19 20.04 -2.84
C PHE A 272 11.48 20.69 -3.32
N GLN A 273 12.59 20.37 -2.68
CA GLN A 273 13.93 20.76 -3.11
C GLN A 273 14.77 19.49 -3.29
N SER A 274 15.01 19.12 -4.55
CA SER A 274 15.94 18.06 -4.88
C SER A 274 17.37 18.46 -4.50
N SER A 275 18.12 17.51 -3.91
CA SER A 275 19.57 17.63 -3.73
C SER A 275 20.36 16.93 -4.82
N ARG A 276 19.67 16.32 -5.78
CA ARG A 276 20.23 15.70 -6.99
C ARG A 276 20.12 16.72 -8.11
N GLY A 277 21.03 17.68 -8.12
CA GLY A 277 21.18 18.66 -9.18
C GLY A 277 22.15 18.19 -10.25
#